data_11866c9dd6200606c34823429f5a55fb
#
_entry.id   11866c9dd6200606c34823429f5a55fb
#
_cell.length_a   1.000
_cell.length_b   1.000
_cell.length_c   1.000
_cell.angle_alpha   90.00
_cell.angle_beta   90.00
_cell.angle_gamma   90.00
#
_symmetry.space_group_name_H-M   'P 1'
#
loop_
_entity.id
_entity.type
_entity.pdbx_description
1 polymer ?
#
loop_
_entity_poly.entity_id
_entity_poly.type
_entity_poly.pdbx_seq_one_letter_code
_entity_poly.pdbx_strand_id
1 'polypeptide(L)'
;MSEEQPKFLTALSSFFPIFLLLVIDLFAFWLQPQPNVMSHLALGVLTAQLICLIAFIKGEICNGQRSRLGRANLYFGLFWVVWLLFSLGISYHNVSMDLVCLCGLAMTITTWKQPFEVKLRHLLLKIAGFIGMLGVIGYCLMLVDEENFIQFNPVAQILVGIILANLALVISRNRLKGFIALLMLAAIAFLALNALFVLANLFIHSQQSAVVFTNEFALLLYLLLHLVIAAMLAIHVFKKWALSYNSLLILLFMTASLPLWANFAYLM
;
A
#
# COMPACT_ATOMS: atom_id res chain seq x y z
N MET A 1 -10.02 27.34 18.64
CA MET A 1 -10.26 26.13 19.45
C MET A 1 -10.09 24.93 18.55
N SER A 2 -9.07 24.11 18.75
CA SER A 2 -8.90 22.85 18.03
C SER A 2 -9.83 21.84 18.71
N GLU A 3 -10.94 21.48 18.05
CA GLU A 3 -11.72 20.31 18.48
C GLU A 3 -10.79 19.10 18.49
N GLU A 4 -10.41 18.67 19.69
CA GLU A 4 -9.72 17.39 19.88
C GLU A 4 -10.72 16.29 19.50
N GLN A 5 -10.51 15.70 18.34
CA GLN A 5 -11.25 14.47 18.02
C GLN A 5 -10.99 13.45 19.14
N PRO A 6 -12.05 12.75 19.59
CA PRO A 6 -11.90 11.70 20.58
C PRO A 6 -10.80 10.73 20.12
N LYS A 7 -9.89 10.37 21.02
CA LYS A 7 -8.76 9.44 20.75
C LYS A 7 -9.24 8.15 20.06
N PHE A 8 -10.45 7.72 20.39
CA PHE A 8 -11.13 6.57 19.81
C PHE A 8 -11.38 6.74 18.31
N LEU A 9 -11.89 7.88 17.83
CA LEU A 9 -12.14 8.12 16.40
C LEU A 9 -10.84 8.13 15.59
N THR A 10 -9.76 8.70 16.14
CA THR A 10 -8.45 8.68 15.47
C THR A 10 -7.88 7.26 15.40
N ALA A 11 -8.07 6.45 16.45
CA ALA A 11 -7.66 5.05 16.45
C ALA A 11 -8.46 4.24 15.42
N LEU A 12 -9.77 4.39 15.41
CA LEU A 12 -10.66 3.71 14.46
C LEU A 12 -10.35 4.09 13.01
N SER A 13 -10.12 5.39 12.75
CA SER A 13 -9.75 5.88 11.41
C SER A 13 -8.40 5.34 10.93
N SER A 14 -7.47 5.06 11.85
CA SER A 14 -6.16 4.47 11.50
C SER A 14 -6.23 2.95 11.34
N PHE A 15 -7.08 2.29 12.12
CA PHE A 15 -7.28 0.84 12.09
C PHE A 15 -8.00 0.38 10.82
N PHE A 16 -9.08 1.08 10.44
CA PHE A 16 -10.00 0.63 9.40
C PHE A 16 -9.34 0.44 8.02
N PRO A 17 -8.45 1.33 7.54
CA PRO A 17 -7.73 1.12 6.27
C PRO A 17 -6.87 -0.15 6.28
N ILE A 18 -6.20 -0.43 7.39
CA ILE A 18 -5.35 -1.62 7.53
C ILE A 18 -6.19 -2.89 7.59
N PHE A 19 -7.29 -2.85 8.33
CA PHE A 19 -8.25 -3.95 8.38
C PHE A 19 -8.81 -4.25 6.98
N LEU A 20 -9.17 -3.20 6.21
CA LEU A 20 -9.65 -3.34 4.84
C LEU A 20 -8.61 -4.03 3.94
N LEU A 21 -7.35 -3.59 4.00
CA LEU A 21 -6.26 -4.21 3.24
C LEU A 21 -6.05 -5.67 3.64
N LEU A 22 -6.06 -5.98 4.94
CA LEU A 22 -5.94 -7.36 5.43
C LEU A 22 -7.08 -8.25 4.91
N VAL A 23 -8.32 -7.76 4.94
CA VAL A 23 -9.48 -8.52 4.43
C VAL A 23 -9.32 -8.82 2.95
N ILE A 24 -8.94 -7.82 2.14
CA ILE A 24 -8.74 -8.00 0.69
C ILE A 24 -7.59 -8.98 0.43
N ASP A 25 -6.48 -8.84 1.13
CA ASP A 25 -5.27 -9.62 0.93
C ASP A 25 -5.45 -11.09 1.34
N LEU A 26 -6.05 -11.34 2.51
CA LEU A 26 -6.38 -12.70 2.96
C LEU A 26 -7.46 -13.35 2.10
N PHE A 27 -8.44 -12.57 1.62
CA PHE A 27 -9.45 -13.07 0.70
C PHE A 27 -8.84 -13.47 -0.63
N ALA A 28 -7.90 -12.68 -1.17
CA ALA A 28 -7.15 -13.03 -2.36
C ALA A 28 -6.38 -14.33 -2.20
N PHE A 29 -5.69 -14.47 -1.07
CA PHE A 29 -4.95 -15.70 -0.75
C PHE A 29 -5.88 -16.92 -0.65
N TRP A 30 -7.06 -16.74 -0.03
CA TRP A 30 -8.02 -17.84 0.14
C TRP A 30 -8.65 -18.30 -1.18
N LEU A 31 -8.92 -17.37 -2.10
CA LEU A 31 -9.51 -17.68 -3.40
C LEU A 31 -8.54 -18.40 -4.33
N GLN A 32 -7.25 -18.18 -4.17
CA GLN A 32 -6.20 -18.73 -4.99
C GLN A 32 -5.03 -19.18 -4.13
N PRO A 33 -5.12 -20.39 -3.55
CA PRO A 33 -4.04 -20.93 -2.76
C PRO A 33 -2.77 -21.02 -3.61
N GLN A 34 -1.79 -20.21 -3.25
CA GLN A 34 -0.48 -20.22 -3.88
C GLN A 34 0.40 -21.32 -3.23
N PRO A 35 1.36 -21.86 -3.97
CA PRO A 35 2.32 -22.82 -3.42
C PRO A 35 3.16 -22.21 -2.29
N ASN A 36 3.32 -20.87 -2.31
CA ASN A 36 4.04 -20.10 -1.30
C ASN A 36 3.14 -19.07 -0.64
N VAL A 37 3.25 -18.90 0.67
CA VAL A 37 2.52 -17.85 1.39
C VAL A 37 3.15 -16.49 1.07
N MET A 38 2.48 -15.70 0.24
CA MET A 38 2.92 -14.36 -0.14
C MET A 38 1.74 -13.38 -0.15
N SER A 39 1.95 -12.19 0.46
CA SER A 39 0.97 -11.10 0.41
C SER A 39 1.06 -10.35 -0.91
N HIS A 40 -0.05 -10.14 -1.60
CA HIS A 40 -0.09 -9.33 -2.81
C HIS A 40 -0.23 -7.82 -2.54
N LEU A 41 -0.26 -7.38 -1.27
CA LEU A 41 -0.30 -5.97 -0.87
C LEU A 41 0.91 -5.55 -0.03
N ALA A 42 1.83 -6.46 0.31
CA ALA A 42 2.97 -6.19 1.18
C ALA A 42 3.87 -5.04 0.67
N LEU A 43 4.20 -5.02 -0.63
CA LEU A 43 4.97 -3.92 -1.22
C LEU A 43 4.24 -2.58 -1.09
N GLY A 44 2.91 -2.59 -1.17
CA GLY A 44 2.09 -1.39 -0.98
C GLY A 44 2.21 -0.85 0.44
N VAL A 45 2.14 -1.71 1.46
CA VAL A 45 2.29 -1.30 2.86
C VAL A 45 3.72 -0.81 3.14
N LEU A 46 4.77 -1.48 2.63
CA LEU A 46 6.16 -1.00 2.71
C LEU A 46 6.32 0.38 2.04
N THR A 47 5.74 0.55 0.84
CA THR A 47 5.76 1.83 0.13
C THR A 47 5.10 2.94 0.96
N ALA A 48 3.95 2.66 1.59
CA ALA A 48 3.29 3.62 2.46
C ALA A 48 4.15 4.00 3.67
N GLN A 49 4.82 3.03 4.30
CA GLN A 49 5.74 3.28 5.41
C GLN A 49 6.93 4.13 4.98
N LEU A 50 7.54 3.84 3.83
CA LEU A 50 8.66 4.62 3.28
C LEU A 50 8.25 6.06 2.93
N ILE A 51 7.07 6.28 2.35
CA ILE A 51 6.53 7.61 2.09
C ILE A 51 6.28 8.37 3.39
N CYS A 52 5.70 7.73 4.41
CA CYS A 52 5.54 8.33 5.74
C CYS A 52 6.90 8.66 6.38
N LEU A 53 7.92 7.82 6.16
CA LEU A 53 9.27 8.06 6.62
C LEU A 53 9.87 9.32 5.97
N ILE A 54 9.65 9.54 4.67
CA ILE A 54 10.05 10.79 3.99
C ILE A 54 9.39 12.00 4.66
N ALA A 55 8.10 11.91 5.02
CA ALA A 55 7.41 12.97 5.76
C ALA A 55 8.03 13.23 7.15
N PHE A 56 8.52 12.19 7.84
CA PHE A 56 9.23 12.34 9.12
C PHE A 56 10.60 12.99 8.97
N ILE A 57 11.35 12.70 7.90
CA ILE A 57 12.73 13.18 7.69
C ILE A 57 12.74 14.57 7.07
N LYS A 58 11.94 14.79 6.03
CA LYS A 58 11.97 16.00 5.20
C LYS A 58 10.83 16.97 5.49
N GLY A 59 9.75 16.50 6.11
CA GLY A 59 8.61 17.34 6.44
C GLY A 59 8.90 18.22 7.66
N GLU A 60 8.59 19.52 7.55
CA GLU A 60 8.58 20.44 8.67
C GLU A 60 7.33 20.22 9.53
N ILE A 61 7.25 19.07 10.19
CA ILE A 61 6.12 18.67 11.02
C ILE A 61 6.38 18.97 12.51
N CYS A 62 5.40 19.60 13.15
CA CYS A 62 5.47 19.86 14.59
C CYS A 62 5.34 18.55 15.41
N ASN A 63 5.73 18.60 16.68
CA ASN A 63 5.73 17.41 17.56
C ASN A 63 4.33 16.74 17.63
N GLY A 64 3.25 17.53 17.63
CA GLY A 64 1.89 17.00 17.63
C GLY A 64 1.51 16.24 16.35
N GLN A 65 1.92 16.75 15.18
CA GLN A 65 1.72 16.05 13.90
C GLN A 65 2.58 14.79 13.83
N ARG A 66 3.83 14.88 14.30
CA ARG A 66 4.75 13.74 14.38
C ARG A 66 4.19 12.61 15.25
N SER A 67 3.67 12.94 16.43
CA SER A 67 3.03 11.96 17.32
C SER A 67 1.80 11.32 16.70
N ARG A 68 0.95 12.09 15.98
CA ARG A 68 -0.23 11.52 15.30
C ARG A 68 0.17 10.62 14.14
N LEU A 69 1.15 11.03 13.31
CA LEU A 69 1.64 10.22 12.20
C LEU A 69 2.31 8.93 12.70
N GLY A 70 3.06 9.00 13.82
CA GLY A 70 3.63 7.82 14.46
C GLY A 70 2.56 6.83 14.95
N ARG A 71 1.44 7.34 15.48
CA ARG A 71 0.30 6.49 15.85
C ARG A 71 -0.39 5.87 14.64
N ALA A 72 -0.59 6.63 13.55
CA ALA A 72 -1.13 6.06 12.31
C ALA A 72 -0.21 4.96 11.75
N ASN A 73 1.10 5.18 11.77
CA ASN A 73 2.10 4.18 11.36
C ASN A 73 2.12 2.92 12.25
N LEU A 74 1.74 3.03 13.52
CA LEU A 74 1.67 1.87 14.42
C LEU A 74 0.69 0.81 13.89
N TYR A 75 -0.40 1.23 13.25
CA TYR A 75 -1.38 0.30 12.69
C TYR A 75 -0.86 -0.48 11.48
N PHE A 76 0.17 0.01 10.77
CA PHE A 76 0.85 -0.81 9.76
C PHE A 76 1.52 -2.04 10.38
N GLY A 77 1.95 -1.94 11.64
CA GLY A 77 2.46 -3.08 12.39
C GLY A 77 1.45 -4.22 12.53
N LEU A 78 0.15 -3.90 12.62
CA LEU A 78 -0.90 -4.93 12.67
C LEU A 78 -0.90 -5.77 11.39
N PHE A 79 -0.75 -5.14 10.21
CA PHE A 79 -0.64 -5.84 8.93
C PHE A 79 0.51 -6.86 8.97
N TRP A 80 1.67 -6.43 9.40
CA TRP A 80 2.86 -7.27 9.46
C TRP A 80 2.77 -8.40 10.49
N VAL A 81 2.18 -8.11 11.66
CA VAL A 81 1.96 -9.16 12.69
C VAL A 81 1.02 -10.25 12.17
N VAL A 82 -0.09 -9.85 11.54
CA VAL A 82 -1.06 -10.81 10.98
C VAL A 82 -0.41 -11.66 9.90
N TRP A 83 0.33 -11.05 8.95
CA TRP A 83 1.01 -11.79 7.89
C TRP A 83 2.14 -12.69 8.40
N LEU A 84 2.91 -12.24 9.39
CA LEU A 84 3.94 -13.06 10.02
C LEU A 84 3.34 -14.29 10.70
N LEU A 85 2.29 -14.10 11.51
CA LEU A 85 1.59 -15.19 12.17
C LEU A 85 0.95 -16.15 11.15
N PHE A 86 0.39 -15.61 10.08
CA PHE A 86 -0.21 -16.40 9.02
C PHE A 86 0.85 -17.22 8.27
N SER A 87 1.98 -16.62 7.91
CA SER A 87 3.10 -17.32 7.27
C SER A 87 3.68 -18.43 8.16
N LEU A 88 3.87 -18.18 9.46
CA LEU A 88 4.37 -19.17 10.40
C LEU A 88 3.37 -20.30 10.71
N GLY A 89 2.06 -20.04 10.54
CA GLY A 89 0.99 -20.99 10.86
C GLY A 89 0.64 -21.96 9.74
N ILE A 90 1.12 -21.74 8.51
CA ILE A 90 0.80 -22.56 7.33
C ILE A 90 1.96 -23.44 6.94
N SER A 91 1.63 -24.65 6.43
CA SER A 91 2.63 -25.66 6.02
C SER A 91 3.52 -25.21 4.85
N TYR A 92 3.10 -24.24 4.06
CA TYR A 92 3.83 -23.66 2.92
C TYR A 92 4.58 -22.38 3.31
N HIS A 93 5.34 -22.48 4.39
CA HIS A 93 6.11 -21.40 4.97
C HIS A 93 7.11 -20.76 3.98
N ASN A 94 7.14 -19.42 3.90
CA ASN A 94 8.06 -18.66 3.06
C ASN A 94 8.97 -17.77 3.91
N VAL A 95 10.22 -18.18 4.06
CA VAL A 95 11.23 -17.45 4.85
C VAL A 95 11.46 -16.02 4.36
N SER A 96 11.39 -15.81 3.04
CA SER A 96 11.58 -14.47 2.47
C SER A 96 10.43 -13.54 2.84
N MET A 97 9.18 -14.05 2.90
CA MET A 97 8.03 -13.27 3.35
C MET A 97 8.13 -12.92 4.84
N ASP A 98 8.65 -13.82 5.67
CA ASP A 98 8.89 -13.53 7.09
C ASP A 98 9.92 -12.42 7.27
N LEU A 99 11.00 -12.43 6.47
CA LEU A 99 11.99 -11.36 6.48
C LEU A 99 11.36 -10.02 6.11
N VAL A 100 10.49 -9.98 5.09
CA VAL A 100 9.75 -8.77 4.70
C VAL A 100 8.85 -8.30 5.84
N CYS A 101 8.13 -9.20 6.51
CA CYS A 101 7.29 -8.88 7.67
C CYS A 101 8.12 -8.30 8.82
N LEU A 102 9.27 -8.90 9.12
CA LEU A 102 10.19 -8.39 10.15
C LEU A 102 10.75 -7.01 9.81
N CYS A 103 11.07 -6.75 8.54
CA CYS A 103 11.46 -5.42 8.08
C CYS A 103 10.35 -4.39 8.31
N GLY A 104 9.12 -4.70 7.93
CA GLY A 104 7.96 -3.84 8.13
C GLY A 104 7.66 -3.58 9.62
N LEU A 105 7.79 -4.60 10.48
CA LEU A 105 7.66 -4.46 11.93
C LEU A 105 8.77 -3.58 12.52
N ALA A 106 10.01 -3.79 12.11
CA ALA A 106 11.14 -2.99 12.57
C ALA A 106 10.98 -1.51 12.18
N MET A 107 10.50 -1.22 10.96
CA MET A 107 10.12 0.14 10.55
C MET A 107 9.03 0.73 11.45
N THR A 108 8.01 -0.05 11.77
CA THR A 108 6.91 0.40 12.64
C THR A 108 7.44 0.78 14.03
N ILE A 109 8.27 -0.08 14.64
CA ILE A 109 8.83 0.13 15.98
C ILE A 109 9.73 1.37 16.00
N THR A 110 10.61 1.53 15.01
CA THR A 110 11.55 2.65 14.93
C THR A 110 10.86 3.99 14.69
N THR A 111 9.72 4.00 13.99
CA THR A 111 8.94 5.21 13.72
C THR A 111 7.94 5.56 14.81
N TRP A 112 7.56 4.61 15.66
CA TRP A 112 6.54 4.82 16.71
C TRP A 112 7.03 5.70 17.86
N LYS A 113 8.15 5.31 18.50
CA LYS A 113 8.72 6.05 19.66
C LYS A 113 9.99 6.79 19.23
N GLN A 114 9.82 7.95 18.61
CA GLN A 114 10.95 8.76 18.20
C GLN A 114 11.53 9.52 19.39
N PRO A 115 12.87 9.52 19.62
CA PRO A 115 13.51 10.27 20.67
C PRO A 115 13.39 11.77 20.44
N PHE A 116 13.45 12.55 21.53
CA PHE A 116 13.43 14.02 21.48
C PHE A 116 14.71 14.58 20.88
N GLU A 117 15.84 13.91 21.09
CA GLU A 117 17.12 14.31 20.54
C GLU A 117 17.13 14.21 19.01
N VAL A 118 17.40 15.33 18.34
CA VAL A 118 17.30 15.46 16.88
C VAL A 118 18.29 14.52 16.17
N LYS A 119 19.54 14.42 16.65
CA LYS A 119 20.58 13.58 16.04
C LYS A 119 20.21 12.10 16.08
N LEU A 120 19.82 11.61 17.27
CA LEU A 120 19.42 10.22 17.47
C LEU A 120 18.16 9.88 16.66
N ARG A 121 17.18 10.79 16.62
CA ARG A 121 15.98 10.64 15.83
C ARG A 121 16.30 10.50 14.33
N HIS A 122 17.15 11.37 13.78
CA HIS A 122 17.55 11.28 12.37
C HIS A 122 18.31 9.99 12.06
N LEU A 123 19.14 9.52 12.97
CA LEU A 123 19.84 8.24 12.83
C LEU A 123 18.84 7.08 12.77
N LEU A 124 17.89 7.01 13.72
CA LEU A 124 16.88 5.95 13.75
C LEU A 124 15.98 5.95 12.49
N LEU A 125 15.59 7.15 12.00
CA LEU A 125 14.81 7.25 10.77
C LEU A 125 15.60 6.80 9.54
N LYS A 126 16.92 7.05 9.46
CA LYS A 126 17.78 6.54 8.39
C LYS A 126 17.89 5.01 8.45
N ILE A 127 18.06 4.44 9.66
CA ILE A 127 18.08 2.99 9.87
C ILE A 127 16.74 2.38 9.44
N ALA A 128 15.61 2.98 9.83
CA ALA A 128 14.29 2.54 9.38
C ALA A 128 14.17 2.54 7.85
N GLY A 129 14.68 3.58 7.19
CA GLY A 129 14.70 3.66 5.73
C GLY A 129 15.52 2.53 5.08
N PHE A 130 16.70 2.25 5.64
CA PHE A 130 17.54 1.16 5.16
C PHE A 130 16.84 -0.20 5.34
N ILE A 131 16.24 -0.48 6.50
CA ILE A 131 15.47 -1.70 6.76
C ILE A 131 14.28 -1.82 5.79
N GLY A 132 13.55 -0.72 5.57
CA GLY A 132 12.44 -0.70 4.61
C GLY A 132 12.88 -1.01 3.18
N MET A 133 14.02 -0.48 2.75
CA MET A 133 14.59 -0.80 1.43
C MET A 133 15.02 -2.26 1.33
N LEU A 134 15.57 -2.85 2.39
CA LEU A 134 15.84 -4.29 2.44
C LEU A 134 14.56 -5.10 2.30
N GLY A 135 13.48 -4.70 2.97
CA GLY A 135 12.16 -5.33 2.80
C GLY A 135 11.65 -5.25 1.36
N VAL A 136 11.79 -4.09 0.70
CA VAL A 136 11.42 -3.91 -0.72
C VAL A 136 12.25 -4.83 -1.61
N ILE A 137 13.56 -4.88 -1.43
CA ILE A 137 14.45 -5.75 -2.20
C ILE A 137 14.06 -7.22 -1.98
N GLY A 138 13.87 -7.64 -0.73
CA GLY A 138 13.43 -9.00 -0.41
C GLY A 138 12.12 -9.38 -1.08
N TYR A 139 11.14 -8.48 -1.08
CA TYR A 139 9.87 -8.69 -1.76
C TYR A 139 10.03 -8.75 -3.29
N CYS A 140 10.83 -7.86 -3.89
CA CYS A 140 11.10 -7.89 -5.32
C CYS A 140 11.81 -9.17 -5.76
N LEU A 141 12.70 -9.71 -4.94
CA LEU A 141 13.35 -11.00 -5.23
C LEU A 141 12.34 -12.15 -5.24
N MET A 142 11.35 -12.15 -4.34
CA MET A 142 10.28 -13.16 -4.39
C MET A 142 9.44 -13.06 -5.66
N LEU A 143 9.23 -11.85 -6.19
CA LEU A 143 8.47 -11.64 -7.43
C LEU A 143 9.15 -12.22 -8.68
N VAL A 144 10.48 -12.41 -8.67
CA VAL A 144 11.21 -12.97 -9.81
C VAL A 144 10.83 -14.42 -10.07
N ASP A 145 10.50 -15.16 -9.01
CA ASP A 145 10.16 -16.58 -9.08
C ASP A 145 8.65 -16.83 -9.25
N GLU A 146 7.84 -15.74 -9.27
CA GLU A 146 6.39 -15.85 -9.37
C GLU A 146 5.90 -15.83 -10.81
N GLU A 147 5.14 -16.86 -11.19
CA GLU A 147 4.52 -16.94 -12.52
C GLU A 147 3.32 -15.98 -12.66
N ASN A 148 2.63 -15.66 -11.55
CA ASN A 148 1.42 -14.83 -11.52
C ASN A 148 1.71 -13.34 -11.34
N PHE A 149 2.46 -12.75 -12.26
CA PHE A 149 2.84 -11.32 -12.23
C PHE A 149 1.65 -10.36 -12.16
N ILE A 150 0.47 -10.76 -12.64
CA ILE A 150 -0.72 -9.90 -12.67
C ILE A 150 -1.29 -9.73 -11.25
N GLN A 151 -1.37 -10.81 -10.46
CA GLN A 151 -1.84 -10.77 -9.09
C GLN A 151 -0.88 -10.00 -8.18
N PHE A 152 0.41 -10.24 -8.34
CA PHE A 152 1.46 -9.61 -7.53
C PHE A 152 2.05 -8.35 -8.18
N ASN A 153 1.30 -7.72 -9.09
CA ASN A 153 1.72 -6.54 -9.84
C ASN A 153 2.34 -5.45 -8.95
N PRO A 154 3.65 -5.20 -9.03
CA PRO A 154 4.33 -4.24 -8.16
C PRO A 154 3.87 -2.80 -8.39
N VAL A 155 3.46 -2.44 -9.60
CA VAL A 155 3.00 -1.10 -9.94
C VAL A 155 1.66 -0.81 -9.25
N ALA A 156 0.73 -1.78 -9.25
CA ALA A 156 -0.54 -1.68 -8.53
C ALA A 156 -0.31 -1.58 -7.02
N GLN A 157 0.63 -2.35 -6.48
CA GLN A 157 0.97 -2.29 -5.05
C GLN A 157 1.55 -0.92 -4.66
N ILE A 158 2.45 -0.35 -5.47
CA ILE A 158 2.98 1.01 -5.21
C ILE A 158 1.86 2.04 -5.24
N LEU A 159 0.90 1.93 -6.17
CA LEU A 159 -0.29 2.80 -6.21
C LEU A 159 -1.10 2.71 -4.91
N VAL A 160 -1.37 1.50 -4.40
CA VAL A 160 -2.00 1.28 -3.10
C VAL A 160 -1.21 1.94 -1.98
N GLY A 161 0.12 1.79 -2.00
CA GLY A 161 1.01 2.40 -1.01
C GLY A 161 0.98 3.93 -1.00
N ILE A 162 0.92 4.56 -2.17
CA ILE A 162 0.78 6.02 -2.32
C ILE A 162 -0.55 6.51 -1.71
N ILE A 163 -1.65 5.82 -1.99
CA ILE A 163 -2.97 6.18 -1.46
C ILE A 163 -3.03 5.97 0.06
N LEU A 164 -2.49 4.85 0.55
CA LEU A 164 -2.41 4.53 1.97
C LEU A 164 -1.55 5.54 2.74
N ALA A 165 -0.42 5.96 2.19
CA ALA A 165 0.42 7.02 2.77
C ALA A 165 -0.32 8.37 2.83
N ASN A 166 -1.01 8.73 1.75
CA ASN A 166 -1.81 9.94 1.71
C ASN A 166 -2.91 9.91 2.79
N LEU A 167 -3.57 8.77 2.95
CA LEU A 167 -4.58 8.55 3.99
C LEU A 167 -3.97 8.70 5.40
N ALA A 168 -2.78 8.15 5.68
CA ALA A 168 -2.08 8.30 6.95
C ALA A 168 -1.72 9.77 7.23
N LEU A 169 -1.32 10.55 6.22
CA LEU A 169 -1.05 11.98 6.32
C LEU A 169 -2.34 12.77 6.63
N VAL A 170 -3.46 12.43 6.02
CA VAL A 170 -4.76 13.06 6.27
C VAL A 170 -5.25 12.75 7.69
N ILE A 171 -5.19 11.49 8.13
CA ILE A 171 -5.56 11.07 9.49
C ILE A 171 -4.72 11.82 10.53
N SER A 172 -3.42 11.97 10.27
CA SER A 172 -2.50 12.69 11.16
C SER A 172 -2.66 14.22 11.11
N ARG A 173 -3.57 14.73 10.28
CA ARG A 173 -3.80 16.17 10.04
C ARG A 173 -2.50 16.90 9.68
N ASN A 174 -1.72 16.32 8.79
CA ASN A 174 -0.48 16.89 8.35
C ASN A 174 -0.73 18.12 7.46
N ARG A 175 0.07 19.19 7.68
CA ARG A 175 -0.04 20.44 6.91
C ARG A 175 0.83 20.46 5.65
N LEU A 176 1.40 19.34 5.26
CA LEU A 176 2.26 19.18 4.09
C LEU A 176 1.43 19.19 2.78
N LYS A 177 0.71 20.29 2.51
CA LYS A 177 -0.21 20.39 1.35
C LYS A 177 0.47 20.09 0.03
N GLY A 178 1.70 20.59 -0.18
CA GLY A 178 2.47 20.34 -1.40
C GLY A 178 2.84 18.86 -1.57
N PHE A 179 3.22 18.18 -0.47
CA PHE A 179 3.54 16.77 -0.50
C PHE A 179 2.31 15.90 -0.76
N ILE A 180 1.18 16.21 -0.13
CA ILE A 180 -0.11 15.56 -0.36
C ILE A 180 -0.55 15.73 -1.84
N ALA A 181 -0.39 16.93 -2.41
CA ALA A 181 -0.68 17.17 -3.82
C ALA A 181 0.26 16.38 -4.75
N LEU A 182 1.56 16.27 -4.41
CA LEU A 182 2.51 15.45 -5.15
C LEU A 182 2.13 13.97 -5.13
N LEU A 183 1.66 13.45 -3.98
CA LEU A 183 1.17 12.06 -3.89
C LEU A 183 -0.06 11.81 -4.77
N MET A 184 -0.94 12.81 -4.94
CA MET A 184 -2.07 12.69 -5.86
C MET A 184 -1.60 12.57 -7.32
N LEU A 185 -0.63 13.39 -7.73
CA LEU A 185 -0.04 13.31 -9.07
C LEU A 185 0.69 11.98 -9.27
N ALA A 186 1.43 11.52 -8.26
CA ALA A 186 2.08 10.21 -8.27
C ALA A 186 1.04 9.08 -8.41
N ALA A 187 -0.10 9.17 -7.72
CA ALA A 187 -1.17 8.18 -7.86
C ALA A 187 -1.71 8.11 -9.29
N ILE A 188 -1.90 9.24 -9.97
CA ILE A 188 -2.33 9.27 -11.38
C ILE A 188 -1.26 8.63 -12.28
N ALA A 189 0.01 8.98 -12.07
CA ALA A 189 1.11 8.41 -12.85
C ALA A 189 1.21 6.89 -12.67
N PHE A 190 1.12 6.40 -11.43
CA PHE A 190 1.17 4.96 -11.14
C PHE A 190 -0.09 4.23 -11.62
N LEU A 191 -1.26 4.87 -11.65
CA LEU A 191 -2.46 4.31 -12.27
C LEU A 191 -2.27 4.10 -13.79
N ALA A 192 -1.71 5.10 -14.48
CA ALA A 192 -1.39 4.98 -15.92
C ALA A 192 -0.32 3.91 -16.17
N LEU A 193 0.74 3.87 -15.34
CA LEU A 193 1.77 2.84 -15.42
C LEU A 193 1.21 1.45 -15.17
N ASN A 194 0.25 1.29 -14.25
CA ASN A 194 -0.42 0.03 -14.00
C ASN A 194 -1.21 -0.46 -15.22
N ALA A 195 -1.94 0.43 -15.89
CA ALA A 195 -2.64 0.09 -17.13
C ALA A 195 -1.65 -0.35 -18.22
N LEU A 196 -0.54 0.39 -18.40
CA LEU A 196 0.50 0.04 -19.34
C LEU A 196 1.18 -1.30 -19.02
N PHE A 197 1.45 -1.55 -17.74
CA PHE A 197 2.05 -2.81 -17.27
C PHE A 197 1.15 -4.01 -17.62
N VAL A 198 -0.14 -3.91 -17.32
CA VAL A 198 -1.09 -4.98 -17.64
C VAL A 198 -1.22 -5.18 -19.17
N LEU A 199 -1.31 -4.10 -19.95
CA LEU A 199 -1.36 -4.17 -21.41
C LEU A 199 -0.09 -4.81 -21.99
N ALA A 200 1.10 -4.45 -21.47
CA ALA A 200 2.36 -5.03 -21.91
C ALA A 200 2.44 -6.54 -21.61
N ASN A 201 2.02 -6.97 -20.42
CA ASN A 201 1.95 -8.39 -20.09
C ASN A 201 0.98 -9.14 -21.01
N LEU A 202 -0.20 -8.58 -21.27
CA LEU A 202 -1.14 -9.15 -22.22
C LEU A 202 -0.54 -9.30 -23.63
N PHE A 203 0.13 -8.27 -24.10
CA PHE A 203 0.76 -8.30 -25.42
C PHE A 203 1.84 -9.39 -25.48
N ILE A 204 2.68 -9.52 -24.47
CA ILE A 204 3.72 -10.57 -24.41
C ILE A 204 3.08 -11.96 -24.41
N HIS A 205 2.06 -12.19 -23.58
CA HIS A 205 1.37 -13.48 -23.54
C HIS A 205 0.64 -13.80 -24.85
N SER A 206 0.06 -12.80 -25.53
CA SER A 206 -0.63 -12.99 -26.82
C SER A 206 0.31 -13.44 -27.94
N GLN A 207 1.62 -13.17 -27.83
CA GLN A 207 2.61 -13.65 -28.78
C GLN A 207 2.99 -15.13 -28.57
N GLN A 208 2.78 -15.64 -27.35
CA GLN A 208 3.15 -17.02 -26.98
C GLN A 208 1.98 -17.99 -27.08
N SER A 209 0.77 -17.55 -26.80
CA SER A 209 -0.46 -18.34 -26.83
C SER A 209 -1.67 -17.45 -27.08
N ALA A 210 -2.78 -18.03 -27.58
CA ALA A 210 -4.03 -17.28 -27.66
C ALA A 210 -4.48 -16.90 -26.24
N VAL A 211 -4.58 -15.61 -25.95
CA VAL A 211 -5.12 -15.14 -24.68
C VAL A 211 -6.62 -15.37 -24.67
N VAL A 212 -7.07 -16.34 -23.91
CA VAL A 212 -8.48 -16.59 -23.68
C VAL A 212 -8.87 -15.93 -22.37
N PHE A 213 -9.75 -14.93 -22.43
CA PHE A 213 -10.34 -14.36 -21.22
C PHE A 213 -11.37 -15.34 -20.67
N THR A 214 -11.11 -15.85 -19.47
CA THR A 214 -12.02 -16.80 -18.81
C THR A 214 -13.22 -16.09 -18.19
N ASN A 215 -13.06 -14.81 -17.83
CA ASN A 215 -14.12 -14.03 -17.20
C ASN A 215 -14.16 -12.59 -17.74
N GLU A 216 -14.96 -12.36 -18.77
CA GLU A 216 -15.15 -11.03 -19.38
C GLU A 216 -15.73 -10.01 -18.40
N PHE A 217 -16.56 -10.45 -17.44
CA PHE A 217 -17.15 -9.58 -16.43
C PHE A 217 -16.08 -9.05 -15.47
N ALA A 218 -15.11 -9.86 -15.08
CA ALA A 218 -13.99 -9.44 -14.25
C ALA A 218 -13.09 -8.42 -14.98
N LEU A 219 -12.87 -8.61 -16.29
CA LEU A 219 -12.16 -7.65 -17.14
C LEU A 219 -12.91 -6.31 -17.22
N LEU A 220 -14.22 -6.36 -17.43
CA LEU A 220 -15.07 -5.17 -17.47
C LEU A 220 -14.99 -4.40 -16.15
N LEU A 221 -15.08 -5.09 -15.00
CA LEU A 221 -14.94 -4.49 -13.69
C LEU A 221 -13.56 -3.87 -13.47
N TYR A 222 -12.51 -4.55 -13.88
CA TYR A 222 -11.14 -4.03 -13.82
C TYR A 222 -11.01 -2.70 -14.59
N LEU A 223 -11.51 -2.64 -15.82
CA LEU A 223 -11.48 -1.42 -16.65
C LEU A 223 -12.34 -0.31 -16.06
N LEU A 224 -13.54 -0.65 -15.58
CA LEU A 224 -14.45 0.30 -14.96
C LEU A 224 -13.84 0.90 -13.68
N LEU A 225 -13.21 0.09 -12.85
CA LEU A 225 -12.51 0.57 -11.65
C LEU A 225 -11.38 1.53 -12.01
N HIS A 226 -10.57 1.23 -13.04
CA HIS A 226 -9.54 2.15 -13.53
C HIS A 226 -10.12 3.50 -13.93
N LEU A 227 -11.21 3.51 -14.69
CA LEU A 227 -11.88 4.73 -15.11
C LEU A 227 -12.43 5.53 -13.91
N VAL A 228 -13.06 4.86 -12.95
CA VAL A 228 -13.60 5.51 -11.74
C VAL A 228 -12.49 6.11 -10.90
N ILE A 229 -11.38 5.37 -10.68
CA ILE A 229 -10.21 5.87 -9.95
C ILE A 229 -9.61 7.08 -10.67
N ALA A 230 -9.41 6.99 -11.99
CA ALA A 230 -8.89 8.09 -12.80
C ALA A 230 -9.79 9.33 -12.71
N ALA A 231 -11.11 9.16 -12.84
CA ALA A 231 -12.08 10.24 -12.75
C ALA A 231 -12.07 10.90 -11.35
N MET A 232 -12.04 10.10 -10.28
CA MET A 232 -11.96 10.64 -8.91
C MET A 232 -10.69 11.46 -8.70
N LEU A 233 -9.53 10.93 -9.09
CA LEU A 233 -8.26 11.65 -8.95
C LEU A 233 -8.24 12.92 -9.82
N ALA A 234 -8.70 12.82 -11.07
CA ALA A 234 -8.76 13.95 -11.99
C ALA A 234 -9.65 15.08 -11.46
N ILE A 235 -10.86 14.76 -10.97
CA ILE A 235 -11.77 15.77 -10.39
C ILE A 235 -11.10 16.50 -9.22
N HIS A 236 -10.41 15.79 -8.33
CA HIS A 236 -9.73 16.41 -7.19
C HIS A 236 -8.57 17.33 -7.63
N VAL A 237 -7.80 16.91 -8.65
CA VAL A 237 -6.71 17.73 -9.20
C VAL A 237 -7.26 18.98 -9.91
N PHE A 238 -8.22 18.82 -10.84
CA PHE A 238 -8.75 19.94 -11.61
C PHE A 238 -9.52 20.95 -10.75
N LYS A 239 -10.31 20.47 -9.80
CA LYS A 239 -11.05 21.34 -8.86
C LYS A 239 -10.21 21.81 -7.68
N LYS A 240 -8.94 21.37 -7.57
CA LYS A 240 -8.04 21.66 -6.44
C LYS A 240 -8.67 21.29 -5.07
N TRP A 241 -9.51 20.26 -5.05
CA TRP A 241 -10.12 19.78 -3.82
C TRP A 241 -9.15 18.91 -3.04
N ALA A 242 -9.09 19.11 -1.72
CA ALA A 242 -8.37 18.19 -0.87
C ALA A 242 -9.11 16.84 -0.80
N LEU A 243 -8.35 15.75 -0.95
CA LEU A 243 -8.90 14.40 -0.73
C LEU A 243 -9.33 14.26 0.74
N SER A 244 -10.60 13.92 0.93
CA SER A 244 -11.14 13.61 2.25
C SER A 244 -10.73 12.18 2.69
N TYR A 245 -10.87 11.89 3.97
CA TYR A 245 -10.69 10.54 4.50
C TYR A 245 -11.54 9.51 3.73
N ASN A 246 -12.82 9.80 3.53
CA ASN A 246 -13.75 8.89 2.84
C ASN A 246 -13.37 8.69 1.38
N SER A 247 -12.98 9.75 0.66
CA SER A 247 -12.53 9.64 -0.73
C SER A 247 -11.28 8.76 -0.85
N LEU A 248 -10.30 8.93 0.06
CA LEU A 248 -9.09 8.13 0.09
C LEU A 248 -9.36 6.67 0.48
N LEU A 249 -10.31 6.43 1.37
CA LEU A 249 -10.69 5.07 1.76
C LEU A 249 -11.36 4.32 0.60
N ILE A 250 -12.25 4.99 -0.14
CA ILE A 250 -12.86 4.42 -1.35
C ILE A 250 -11.79 4.15 -2.42
N LEU A 251 -10.88 5.10 -2.65
CA LEU A 251 -9.75 4.91 -3.56
C LEU A 251 -8.86 3.73 -3.12
N LEU A 252 -8.59 3.59 -1.83
CA LEU A 252 -7.81 2.49 -1.27
C LEU A 252 -8.48 1.14 -1.56
N PHE A 253 -9.79 1.03 -1.30
CA PHE A 253 -10.57 -0.18 -1.59
C PHE A 253 -10.50 -0.54 -3.07
N MET A 254 -10.78 0.42 -3.95
CA MET A 254 -10.78 0.19 -5.39
C MET A 254 -9.39 -0.21 -5.89
N THR A 255 -8.33 0.50 -5.49
CA THR A 255 -6.97 0.21 -5.96
C THR A 255 -6.42 -1.09 -5.40
N ALA A 256 -6.71 -1.44 -4.14
CA ALA A 256 -6.30 -2.72 -3.56
C ALA A 256 -7.03 -3.93 -4.20
N SER A 257 -8.23 -3.74 -4.74
CA SER A 257 -8.97 -4.78 -5.44
C SER A 257 -8.58 -4.94 -6.91
N LEU A 258 -7.88 -3.98 -7.54
CA LEU A 258 -7.50 -4.05 -8.95
C LEU A 258 -6.74 -5.34 -9.33
N PRO A 259 -5.70 -5.77 -8.58
CA PRO A 259 -4.98 -7.00 -8.92
C PRO A 259 -5.88 -8.24 -8.90
N LEU A 260 -6.86 -8.29 -8.00
CA LEU A 260 -7.83 -9.39 -7.93
C LEU A 260 -8.68 -9.48 -9.19
N TRP A 261 -9.26 -8.36 -9.62
CA TRP A 261 -10.10 -8.35 -10.83
C TRP A 261 -9.30 -8.66 -12.09
N ALA A 262 -8.05 -8.15 -12.17
CA ALA A 262 -7.15 -8.51 -13.26
C ALA A 262 -6.89 -10.01 -13.26
N ASN A 263 -6.59 -10.59 -12.12
CA ASN A 263 -6.30 -12.01 -12.00
C ASN A 263 -7.53 -12.87 -12.37
N PHE A 264 -8.73 -12.54 -11.86
CA PHE A 264 -9.96 -13.24 -12.24
C PHE A 264 -10.30 -13.17 -13.73
N ALA A 265 -9.85 -12.13 -14.43
CA ALA A 265 -10.04 -12.01 -15.87
C ALA A 265 -9.14 -12.97 -16.66
N TYR A 266 -7.97 -13.32 -16.12
CA TYR A 266 -6.93 -14.12 -16.79
C TYR A 266 -6.77 -15.54 -16.26
N LEU A 267 -7.47 -15.91 -15.18
CA LEU A 267 -7.42 -17.27 -14.67
C LEU A 267 -7.94 -18.26 -15.71
N MET A 268 -7.07 -19.14 -16.11
CA MET A 268 -7.40 -20.36 -16.83
C MET A 268 -7.82 -21.47 -15.88
#